data_8b0a4a23aa0138c126dd576169a4af27
#
_entry.id   8b0a4a23aa0138c126dd576169a4af27
#
_cell.length_a   1.000
_cell.length_b   1.000
_cell.length_c   1.000
_cell.angle_alpha   90.00
_cell.angle_beta   90.00
_cell.angle_gamma   90.00
#
_symmetry.space_group_name_H-M   'P 1'
#
loop_
_entity.id
_entity.type
_entity.pdbx_description
1 polymer ?
#
loop_
_entity_poly.entity_id
_entity_poly.type
_entity_poly.pdbx_seq_one_letter_code
_entity_poly.pdbx_strand_id
1 'polypeptide(L)' 'MSDDFPLSILDHRISTLRERIRDMHGRLAFLTGDERVTLSEHIAAEAKELDSLVAERDILAADAR' A
#
# COMPACT_ATOMS: atom_id res chain seq x y z
N MET A 1 17.80 -17.67 -6.65
CA MET A 1 16.66 -17.38 -7.53
C MET A 1 15.35 -17.41 -6.82
N SER A 2 14.96 -18.56 -6.33
CA SER A 2 13.69 -18.67 -5.62
C SER A 2 13.64 -17.87 -4.33
N ASP A 3 14.79 -17.52 -3.78
CA ASP A 3 14.86 -16.76 -2.54
C ASP A 3 14.32 -15.35 -2.69
N ASP A 4 14.36 -14.80 -3.91
CA ASP A 4 13.89 -13.44 -4.17
C ASP A 4 12.40 -13.38 -4.49
N PHE A 5 11.80 -14.55 -4.72
CA PHE A 5 10.40 -14.61 -5.14
C PHE A 5 9.43 -13.96 -4.15
N PRO A 6 9.52 -14.27 -2.83
CA PRO A 6 8.61 -13.61 -1.87
C PRO A 6 8.79 -12.11 -1.81
N LEU A 7 10.04 -11.63 -1.88
CA LEU A 7 10.32 -10.20 -1.88
C LEU A 7 9.76 -9.53 -3.12
N SER A 8 9.87 -10.21 -4.26
CA SER A 8 9.39 -9.69 -5.52
C SER A 8 7.88 -9.52 -5.49
N ILE A 9 7.16 -10.48 -4.92
CA ILE A 9 5.71 -10.42 -4.78
C ILE A 9 5.32 -9.26 -3.87
N LEU A 10 6.00 -9.12 -2.74
CA LEU A 10 5.72 -8.04 -1.79
C LEU A 10 6.00 -6.69 -2.41
N ASP A 11 7.10 -6.54 -3.12
CA ASP A 11 7.44 -5.29 -3.79
C ASP A 11 6.36 -4.90 -4.80
N HIS A 12 5.86 -5.88 -5.54
CA HIS A 12 4.80 -5.62 -6.51
C HIS A 12 3.52 -5.16 -5.82
N ARG A 13 3.16 -5.83 -4.73
CA ARG A 13 1.97 -5.46 -3.96
C ARG A 13 2.11 -4.06 -3.37
N ILE A 14 3.28 -3.75 -2.84
CA ILE A 14 3.55 -2.44 -2.27
C ILE A 14 3.42 -1.36 -3.34
N SER A 15 4.00 -1.58 -4.51
CA SER A 15 3.91 -0.63 -5.62
C SER A 15 2.47 -0.41 -6.05
N THR A 16 1.71 -1.50 -6.20
CA THR A 16 0.31 -1.43 -6.61
C THR A 16 -0.50 -0.64 -5.61
N LEU A 17 -0.27 -0.90 -4.32
CA LEU A 17 -1.01 -0.24 -3.25
C LEU A 17 -0.66 1.25 -3.18
N ARG A 18 0.62 1.59 -3.36
CA ARG A 18 1.04 2.99 -3.38
C ARG A 18 0.37 3.75 -4.51
N GLU A 19 0.30 3.15 -5.69
CA GLU A 19 -0.36 3.78 -6.83
C GLU A 19 -1.84 3.97 -6.59
N ARG A 20 -2.49 2.98 -5.98
CA ARG A 20 -3.90 3.06 -5.65
C ARG A 20 -4.17 4.19 -4.66
N ILE A 21 -3.33 4.29 -3.63
CA ILE A 21 -3.46 5.35 -2.64
C ILE A 21 -3.29 6.72 -3.28
N ARG A 22 -2.31 6.84 -4.18
CA ARG A 22 -2.07 8.09 -4.89
C ARG A 22 -3.29 8.48 -5.72
N ASP A 23 -3.88 7.52 -6.44
CA ASP A 23 -5.07 7.78 -7.23
C ASP A 23 -6.23 8.23 -6.35
N MET A 24 -6.41 7.60 -5.20
CA MET A 24 -7.47 7.96 -4.29
C MET A 24 -7.28 9.37 -3.74
N HIS A 25 -6.04 9.75 -3.43
CA HIS A 25 -5.75 11.11 -2.99
C HIS A 25 -6.09 12.13 -4.08
N GLY A 26 -5.80 11.79 -5.33
CA GLY A 26 -6.15 12.64 -6.45
C GLY A 26 -7.64 12.85 -6.56
N ARG A 27 -8.42 11.80 -6.35
CA ARG A 27 -9.88 11.88 -6.41
C ARG A 27 -10.45 12.67 -5.26
N LEU A 28 -9.79 12.62 -4.11
CA LEU A 28 -10.25 13.30 -2.92
C LEU A 28 -10.43 14.80 -3.16
N ALA A 29 -9.59 15.37 -4.01
CA ALA A 29 -9.66 16.80 -4.33
C ALA A 29 -10.96 17.20 -5.00
N PHE A 30 -11.65 16.25 -5.63
CA PHE A 30 -12.88 16.51 -6.38
C PHE A 30 -14.14 16.08 -5.63
N LEU A 31 -13.98 15.50 -4.45
CA LEU A 31 -15.11 15.01 -3.67
C LEU A 31 -15.43 15.94 -2.51
N THR A 32 -16.69 15.95 -2.09
CA THR A 32 -17.14 16.74 -0.96
C THR A 32 -18.13 15.91 -0.13
N GLY A 33 -18.37 16.34 1.10
CA GLY A 33 -19.38 15.73 1.96
C GLY A 33 -19.05 14.28 2.31
N ASP A 34 -20.07 13.45 2.30
CA ASP A 34 -19.95 12.04 2.71
C ASP A 34 -19.03 11.23 1.81
N GLU A 35 -19.00 11.55 0.53
CA GLU A 35 -18.14 10.84 -0.39
C GLU A 35 -16.67 11.06 -0.05
N ARG A 36 -16.35 12.28 0.35
CA ARG A 36 -14.98 12.61 0.74
C ARG A 36 -14.60 11.85 2.02
N VAL A 37 -15.52 11.79 2.98
CA VAL A 37 -15.26 11.06 4.23
C VAL A 37 -15.06 9.58 3.96
N THR A 38 -15.92 9.00 3.13
CA THR A 38 -15.83 7.58 2.79
C THR A 38 -14.49 7.24 2.13
N LEU A 39 -14.09 8.09 1.18
CA LEU A 39 -12.83 7.86 0.49
C LEU A 39 -11.63 8.04 1.43
N SER A 40 -11.70 9.03 2.33
CA SER A 40 -10.65 9.24 3.32
C SER A 40 -10.48 8.02 4.21
N GLU A 41 -11.57 7.40 4.62
CA GLU A 41 -11.52 6.18 5.43
C GLU A 41 -10.92 5.03 4.65
N HIS A 42 -11.25 4.95 3.37
CA HIS A 42 -10.71 3.92 2.51
C HIS A 42 -9.19 4.09 2.35
N ILE A 43 -8.75 5.32 2.16
CA ILE A 43 -7.33 5.63 2.05
C ILE A 43 -6.60 5.23 3.34
N ALA A 44 -7.18 5.54 4.49
CA ALA A 44 -6.56 5.20 5.78
C ALA A 44 -6.41 3.69 5.93
N ALA A 45 -7.43 2.92 5.51
CA ALA A 45 -7.37 1.46 5.59
C ALA A 45 -6.28 0.90 4.67
N GLU A 46 -6.19 1.44 3.45
CA GLU A 46 -5.17 1.00 2.49
C GLU A 46 -3.77 1.40 2.95
N ALA A 47 -3.63 2.57 3.56
CA ALA A 47 -2.35 3.02 4.09
C ALA A 47 -1.87 2.11 5.22
N LYS A 48 -2.79 1.65 6.05
CA LYS A 48 -2.46 0.73 7.13
C LYS A 48 -1.99 -0.62 6.58
N GLU A 49 -2.64 -1.10 5.52
CA GLU A 49 -2.22 -2.33 4.86
C GLU A 49 -0.85 -2.16 4.24
N LEU A 50 -0.58 -1.00 3.65
CA LEU A 50 0.72 -0.70 3.07
C LEU A 50 1.81 -0.76 4.13
N ASP A 51 1.57 -0.17 5.29
CA ASP A 51 2.54 -0.20 6.39
C ASP A 51 2.85 -1.64 6.81
N SER A 52 1.83 -2.48 6.86
CA SER A 52 2.01 -3.90 7.21
C SER A 52 2.86 -4.62 6.18
N LEU A 53 2.61 -4.35 4.90
CA LEU A 53 3.38 -4.99 3.82
C LEU A 53 4.83 -4.53 3.84
N VAL A 54 5.07 -3.25 4.09
CA VAL A 54 6.44 -2.73 4.16
C VAL A 54 7.19 -3.37 5.34
N ALA A 55 6.52 -3.50 6.48
CA ALA A 55 7.13 -4.14 7.65
C ALA A 55 7.48 -5.59 7.35
N GLU A 56 6.58 -6.31 6.69
CA GLU A 56 6.82 -7.70 6.32
C GLU A 56 7.99 -7.83 5.35
N ARG A 57 8.05 -6.91 4.37
CA ARG A 57 9.13 -6.88 3.41
C ARG A 57 10.48 -6.66 4.11
N ASP A 58 10.51 -5.74 5.08
CA ASP A 58 11.74 -5.44 5.81
C ASP A 58 12.23 -6.65 6.60
N ILE A 59 11.30 -7.40 7.20
CA ILE A 59 11.64 -8.60 7.95
C ILE A 59 12.24 -9.65 7.01
N LEU A 60 11.61 -9.86 5.86
CA LEU A 60 12.11 -10.84 4.89
C LEU A 60 13.45 -10.42 4.31
N ALA A 61 13.64 -9.14 4.06
CA ALA A 61 14.91 -8.64 3.55
C ALA A 61 16.02 -8.83 4.56
N ALA A 62 15.73 -8.64 5.83
CA ALA A 62 16.72 -8.84 6.90
C ALA A 62 17.10 -10.31 7.01
N ASP A 63 16.12 -11.21 6.90
CA ASP A 63 16.38 -12.66 6.98
C ASP A 63 17.17 -13.18 5.78
N ALA A 64 17.06 -12.50 4.65
CA ALA A 64 17.74 -12.94 3.44
C ALA A 64 19.25 -12.67 3.45
N ARG A 65 19.74 -11.93 4.42
CA ARG A 65 21.18 -11.64 4.54
C ARG A 65 21.96 -12.80 5.16
#